data_c5d92dd6efa141c51d7965fb05016404
#
_entry.id   c5d92dd6efa141c51d7965fb05016404
#
_cell.length_a   1.000
_cell.length_b   1.000
_cell.length_c   1.000
_cell.angle_alpha   90.00
_cell.angle_beta   90.00
_cell.angle_gamma   90.00
#
_symmetry.space_group_name_H-M   'P 1'
#
loop_
_entity.id
_entity.type
_entity.pdbx_description
1 polymer ?
#
loop_
_entity_poly.entity_id
_entity_poly.type
_entity_poly.pdbx_seq_one_letter_code
_entity_poly.pdbx_strand_id
1 'polypeptide(L)' 'MSLYSPSIEKLIESFERLPSIGHKTAARLAFYMLNCSEEETNEFVSSIVNAKKNLKYCSKCYNISDTDPCNICGN' A
#
# COMPACT_ATOMS: atom_id res chain seq x y z
N MET A 1 -21.20 4.51 17.11
CA MET A 1 -20.18 4.56 18.17
C MET A 1 -19.12 3.50 17.91
N SER A 2 -17.88 3.87 18.03
CA SER A 2 -16.78 2.97 17.77
C SER A 2 -16.46 2.07 18.95
N LEU A 3 -16.21 0.78 18.67
CA LEU A 3 -15.75 -0.17 19.67
C LEU A 3 -14.24 -0.24 19.74
N TYR A 4 -13.55 0.45 18.84
CA TYR A 4 -12.10 0.40 18.73
C TYR A 4 -11.47 1.73 19.15
N SER A 5 -10.17 1.69 19.44
CA SER A 5 -9.44 2.91 19.73
C SER A 5 -9.37 3.79 18.48
N PRO A 6 -9.16 5.10 18.64
CA PRO A 6 -9.03 5.99 17.48
C PRO A 6 -7.94 5.55 16.50
N SER A 7 -6.84 5.00 17.01
CA SER A 7 -5.75 4.54 16.15
C SER A 7 -6.17 3.35 15.28
N ILE A 8 -6.89 2.41 15.86
CA ILE A 8 -7.37 1.23 15.15
C ILE A 8 -8.42 1.65 14.12
N GLU A 9 -9.33 2.54 14.50
CA GLU A 9 -10.34 3.05 13.59
C GLU A 9 -9.74 3.73 12.36
N LYS A 10 -8.72 4.54 12.59
CA LYS A 10 -8.04 5.23 11.51
C LYS A 10 -7.37 4.25 10.55
N LEU A 11 -6.80 3.18 11.10
CA LEU A 11 -6.17 2.15 10.27
C LEU A 11 -7.23 1.42 9.42
N ILE A 12 -8.37 1.08 10.01
CA ILE A 12 -9.46 0.45 9.29
C ILE A 12 -9.95 1.36 8.17
N GLU A 13 -10.14 2.64 8.45
CA GLU A 13 -10.55 3.62 7.45
C GLU A 13 -9.56 3.72 6.30
N SER A 14 -8.28 3.64 6.60
CA SER A 14 -7.24 3.68 5.58
C SER A 14 -7.36 2.51 4.62
N PHE A 15 -7.63 1.32 5.14
CA PHE A 15 -7.84 0.15 4.29
C PHE A 15 -9.13 0.24 3.48
N GLU A 16 -10.17 0.87 4.06
CA GLU A 16 -11.44 1.04 3.35
C GLU A 16 -11.31 1.93 2.11
N ARG A 17 -10.31 2.80 2.07
CA ARG A 17 -10.06 3.67 0.92
C ARG A 17 -9.55 2.90 -0.28
N LEU A 18 -9.07 1.69 -0.08
CA LEU A 18 -8.58 0.88 -1.19
C LEU A 18 -9.76 0.34 -2.00
N PRO A 19 -9.60 0.25 -3.34
CA PRO A 19 -10.68 -0.24 -4.18
C PRO A 19 -11.13 -1.65 -3.78
N SER A 20 -12.43 -1.86 -3.78
CA SER A 20 -13.06 -3.16 -3.51
C SER A 20 -12.87 -3.68 -2.09
N ILE A 21 -12.42 -2.85 -1.17
CA ILE A 21 -12.30 -3.25 0.23
C ILE A 21 -13.41 -2.60 1.05
N GLY A 22 -14.35 -3.44 1.52
CA GLY A 22 -15.42 -3.00 2.40
C GLY A 22 -14.95 -2.98 3.85
N HIS A 23 -15.84 -2.54 4.73
CA HIS A 23 -15.52 -2.39 6.15
C HIS A 23 -15.04 -3.69 6.80
N LYS A 24 -15.70 -4.80 6.50
CA LYS A 24 -15.38 -6.08 7.10
C LYS A 24 -13.97 -6.54 6.74
N THR A 25 -13.64 -6.43 5.45
CA THR A 25 -12.32 -6.80 4.96
C THR A 25 -11.25 -5.85 5.50
N ALA A 26 -11.58 -4.55 5.55
CA ALA A 26 -10.67 -3.55 6.09
C ALA A 26 -10.32 -3.83 7.54
N ALA A 27 -11.32 -4.20 8.35
CA ALA A 27 -11.10 -4.54 9.75
C ALA A 27 -10.19 -5.77 9.88
N ARG A 28 -10.40 -6.77 9.05
CA ARG A 28 -9.58 -7.99 9.06
C ARG A 28 -8.13 -7.69 8.69
N LEU A 29 -7.93 -6.84 7.70
CA LEU A 29 -6.58 -6.44 7.29
C LEU A 29 -5.89 -5.62 8.37
N ALA A 30 -6.63 -4.71 9.00
CA ALA A 30 -6.08 -3.89 10.06
C ALA A 30 -5.60 -4.76 11.23
N PHE A 31 -6.42 -5.70 11.67
CA PHE A 31 -6.03 -6.58 12.76
C PHE A 31 -4.91 -7.53 12.38
N TYR A 32 -4.87 -7.96 11.12
CA TYR A 32 -3.75 -8.75 10.63
C TYR A 32 -2.44 -7.96 10.78
N MET A 33 -2.44 -6.72 10.33
CA MET A 33 -1.25 -5.87 10.41
C MET A 33 -0.83 -5.59 11.85
N LEU A 34 -1.81 -5.41 12.73
CA LEU A 34 -1.52 -5.17 14.15
C LEU A 34 -0.88 -6.39 14.83
N ASN A 35 -1.14 -7.59 14.29
CA ASN A 35 -0.54 -8.83 14.81
C ASN A 35 0.81 -9.15 14.18
N CYS A 36 1.19 -8.47 13.12
CA CYS A 36 2.50 -8.64 12.52
C CYS A 36 3.57 -8.03 13.43
N SER A 37 4.80 -8.52 13.30
CA SER A 37 5.91 -7.93 14.01
C SER A 37 6.16 -6.51 13.51
N GLU A 38 6.81 -5.70 14.35
CA GLU A 38 7.17 -4.35 13.97
C GLU A 38 8.06 -4.34 12.72
N GLU A 39 8.96 -5.31 12.64
CA GLU A 39 9.84 -5.47 11.50
C GLU A 39 9.08 -5.74 10.20
N GLU A 40 8.13 -6.67 10.24
CA GLU A 40 7.30 -6.98 9.08
C GLU A 40 6.44 -5.80 8.65
N THR A 41 5.90 -5.08 9.62
CA THR A 41 5.08 -3.90 9.36
C THR A 41 5.91 -2.81 8.69
N ASN A 42 7.10 -2.53 9.23
CA ASN A 42 7.99 -1.52 8.67
C ASN A 42 8.43 -1.88 7.25
N GLU A 43 8.68 -3.15 7.00
CA GLU A 43 9.04 -3.63 5.67
C GLU A 43 7.92 -3.40 4.67
N PHE A 44 6.68 -3.69 5.07
CA PHE A 44 5.52 -3.49 4.22
C PHE A 44 5.31 -2.01 3.89
N VAL A 45 5.35 -1.16 4.90
CA VAL A 45 5.19 0.28 4.73
C VAL A 45 6.30 0.84 3.84
N SER A 46 7.54 0.42 4.09
CA SER A 46 8.68 0.88 3.30
C SER A 46 8.59 0.45 1.84
N SER A 47 8.06 -0.75 1.58
CA SER A 47 7.88 -1.23 0.21
C SER A 47 6.98 -0.30 -0.58
N ILE A 48 5.88 0.15 0.04
CA ILE A 48 4.95 1.06 -0.61
C ILE A 48 5.61 2.41 -0.88
N VAL A 49 6.26 2.97 0.13
CA VAL A 49 6.91 4.28 0.03
C VAL A 49 8.01 4.26 -1.02
N ASN A 50 8.85 3.23 -0.99
CA ASN A 50 9.97 3.11 -1.92
C ASN A 50 9.50 2.90 -3.36
N ALA A 51 8.45 2.12 -3.55
CA ALA A 51 7.88 1.92 -4.87
C ALA A 51 7.41 3.25 -5.46
N LYS A 52 6.72 4.06 -4.66
CA LYS A 52 6.24 5.36 -5.12
C LYS A 52 7.36 6.32 -5.47
N LYS A 53 8.49 6.22 -4.76
CA LYS A 53 9.63 7.09 -5.03
C LYS A 53 10.44 6.65 -6.24
N ASN A 54 10.59 5.34 -6.43
CA ASN A 54 11.50 4.78 -7.42
C ASN A 54 10.85 4.49 -8.76
N LEU A 55 9.56 4.15 -8.78
CA LEU A 55 8.88 3.84 -10.02
C LEU A 55 8.53 5.10 -10.80
N LYS A 56 8.67 5.00 -12.10
CA LYS A 56 8.37 6.10 -13.02
C LYS A 56 7.46 5.58 -14.13
N TYR A 57 6.73 6.50 -14.74
CA TYR A 57 5.98 6.14 -15.94
C TYR A 57 6.92 6.19 -17.14
N CYS A 58 6.88 5.15 -17.96
CA CYS A 58 7.68 5.12 -19.17
C CYS A 58 7.21 6.25 -20.11
N SER A 59 8.14 7.07 -20.58
CA SER A 59 7.81 8.19 -21.47
C SER A 59 7.30 7.74 -22.82
N LYS A 60 7.55 6.48 -23.19
CA LYS A 60 7.12 5.96 -24.49
C LYS A 60 5.79 5.21 -24.45
N CYS A 61 5.59 4.35 -23.43
CA CYS A 61 4.39 3.53 -23.37
C CYS A 61 3.56 3.76 -22.09
N TYR A 62 4.01 4.61 -21.19
CA TYR A 62 3.36 4.95 -19.93
C TYR A 62 3.21 3.79 -18.94
N ASN A 63 3.94 2.71 -19.12
CA ASN A 63 3.99 1.65 -18.13
C ASN A 63 4.83 2.10 -16.93
N ILE A 64 4.46 1.62 -15.75
CA ILE A 64 5.22 1.90 -14.55
C ILE A 64 6.49 1.04 -14.57
N SER A 65 7.63 1.65 -14.32
CA SER A 65 8.93 0.97 -14.39
C SER A 65 9.93 1.67 -13.48
N ASP A 66 10.99 0.95 -13.10
CA ASP A 66 12.09 1.54 -12.35
C ASP A 66 12.93 2.47 -13.21
N THR A 67 12.84 2.35 -14.52
CA THR A 67 13.60 3.15 -15.45
C THR A 67 12.70 3.86 -16.45
N ASP A 68 13.17 4.98 -17.01
CA ASP A 68 12.49 5.70 -18.07
C ASP A 68 13.47 5.85 -19.24
N PRO A 69 13.25 5.26 -20.41
CA PRO A 69 12.12 4.39 -20.74
C PRO A 69 12.18 3.03 -20.05
N CYS A 70 11.07 2.29 -20.06
CA CYS A 70 11.05 0.97 -19.45
C CYS A 70 11.92 -0.01 -20.23
N ASN A 71 12.23 -1.17 -19.63
CA ASN A 71 13.13 -2.15 -20.23
C ASN A 71 12.69 -2.59 -21.64
N ILE A 72 11.40 -2.63 -21.88
CA ILE A 72 10.88 -3.00 -23.21
C ILE A 72 11.11 -1.90 -24.22
N CYS A 73 10.81 -0.66 -23.87
CA CYS A 73 10.98 0.49 -24.78
C CYS A 73 12.44 0.93 -24.89
N GLY A 74 13.24 0.65 -23.88
CA GLY A 74 14.65 1.06 -23.82
C GLY A 74 15.61 0.16 -24.56
N ASN A 75 15.14 -1.00 -25.01
CA ASN A 75 15.99 -1.93 -25.78
C ASN A 75 16.10 -1.53 -27.24
#